data_5091b2c1e000d549ab22c0821733ae61
#
_entry.id   5091b2c1e000d549ab22c0821733ae61
#
_cell.length_a   1.000
_cell.length_b   1.000
_cell.length_c   1.000
_cell.angle_alpha   90.00
_cell.angle_beta   90.00
_cell.angle_gamma   90.00
#
_symmetry.space_group_name_H-M   'P 1'
#
loop_
_entity.id
_entity.type
_entity.pdbx_description
1 polymer ?
#
loop_
_entity_poly.entity_id
_entity_poly.type
_entity_poly.pdbx_seq_one_letter_code
_entity_poly.pdbx_strand_id
1 'polypeptide(L)'
;MKIFEIGTGYTSVPARMGAATEIVVAELTTSMRKLGEDVTIVDIKDKNRMPTRLPITEAYMPQFFSSTDTKLGIVHKLKRVLYSISLTGKLHSLIRQNRRERIMLHFHNQYNLFFFLKLTPKSLLKNVTIGYTVHSYIWFGKWDEVKDIIAKRYFQEVYCCQYADKVFVLNDIVARMLTKHYQVKPEHIIPVINGVNVDVYNDEAADKLAVNSLRKKYGLIGKRVAFQVGSVCDRKNQLGTLKLLLPMMRCQHDIAFIYAGGVIDTEYAADIQRLAEQEGVKDRVLYMGEVVPGKQLNEIYALSDVAFMNSKSEAFALVIAEALAARKPIFICDTIMRSLFFFGEKEGEGIIRIKDSFEADFERLFTDKAYYKEMQERGRNFIVNEYSWDVAAKIYIDNFK
;
A
#
# COMPACT_ATOMS: atom_id res chain seq x y z
N MET A 1 4.96 27.01 6.98
CA MET A 1 3.90 26.16 7.55
C MET A 1 4.57 24.97 8.22
N LYS A 2 4.03 24.51 9.33
CA LYS A 2 4.57 23.32 10.01
C LYS A 2 3.65 22.13 9.82
N ILE A 3 4.19 21.02 9.34
CA ILE A 3 3.42 19.81 9.04
C ILE A 3 3.78 18.73 10.08
N PHE A 4 2.77 18.13 10.68
CA PHE A 4 2.90 16.98 11.54
C PHE A 4 2.24 15.77 10.88
N GLU A 5 3.06 14.80 10.47
CA GLU A 5 2.61 13.49 9.98
C GLU A 5 2.37 12.57 11.17
N ILE A 6 1.15 12.06 11.33
CA ILE A 6 0.73 11.33 12.52
C ILE A 6 0.81 9.82 12.27
N GLY A 7 1.75 9.14 12.92
CA GLY A 7 1.88 7.69 12.88
C GLY A 7 0.65 6.97 13.41
N THR A 8 0.42 5.74 12.94
CA THR A 8 -0.79 4.99 13.33
C THR A 8 -0.77 4.52 14.78
N GLY A 9 0.41 4.30 15.35
CA GLY A 9 0.60 3.72 16.68
C GLY A 9 0.44 2.20 16.74
N TYR A 10 0.26 1.54 15.60
CA TYR A 10 0.29 0.06 15.55
C TYR A 10 1.72 -0.46 15.62
N THR A 11 2.57 0.07 14.77
CA THR A 11 4.02 -0.10 14.83
C THR A 11 4.69 1.27 14.76
N SER A 12 5.99 1.34 15.08
CA SER A 12 6.76 2.58 14.97
C SER A 12 7.20 2.85 13.53
N VAL A 13 7.34 4.12 13.18
CA VAL A 13 7.91 4.58 11.92
C VAL A 13 9.44 4.74 12.08
N PRO A 14 10.28 4.21 11.16
CA PRO A 14 9.95 3.39 9.99
C PRO A 14 9.49 1.99 10.37
N ALA A 15 8.63 1.40 9.55
CA ALA A 15 8.11 0.06 9.77
C ALA A 15 9.18 -1.03 9.55
N ARG A 16 9.15 -2.09 10.37
CA ARG A 16 10.03 -3.25 10.18
C ARG A 16 9.53 -4.17 9.07
N MET A 17 8.24 -4.51 9.09
CA MET A 17 7.58 -5.36 8.09
C MET A 17 6.07 -5.07 8.06
N GLY A 18 5.44 -5.30 6.91
CA GLY A 18 3.98 -5.46 6.77
C GLY A 18 3.10 -4.25 7.09
N ALA A 19 3.65 -3.09 7.38
CA ALA A 19 2.93 -1.91 7.83
C ALA A 19 2.91 -0.85 6.72
N ALA A 20 2.05 -1.04 5.73
CA ALA A 20 1.98 -0.18 4.54
C ALA A 20 1.75 1.30 4.88
N THR A 21 0.92 1.61 5.88
CA THR A 21 0.64 3.00 6.28
C THR A 21 1.86 3.68 6.88
N GLU A 22 2.64 2.98 7.69
CA GLU A 22 3.89 3.52 8.26
C GLU A 22 4.96 3.75 7.19
N ILE A 23 4.99 2.93 6.14
CA ILE A 23 5.83 3.17 4.96
C ILE A 23 5.39 4.47 4.27
N VAL A 24 4.09 4.66 4.04
CA VAL A 24 3.54 5.90 3.47
C VAL A 24 3.96 7.11 4.30
N VAL A 25 3.80 7.08 5.62
CA VAL A 25 4.19 8.18 6.52
C VAL A 25 5.69 8.50 6.40
N ALA A 26 6.55 7.48 6.37
CA ALA A 26 8.00 7.66 6.27
C ALA A 26 8.43 8.26 4.93
N GLU A 27 7.95 7.70 3.84
CA GLU A 27 8.31 8.11 2.47
C GLU A 27 7.73 9.49 2.15
N LEU A 28 6.48 9.76 2.53
CA LEU A 28 5.84 11.06 2.34
C LEU A 28 6.59 12.15 3.12
N THR A 29 6.95 11.89 4.39
CA THR A 29 7.78 12.81 5.18
C THR A 29 9.13 13.07 4.52
N THR A 30 9.78 12.01 4.01
CA THR A 30 11.09 12.12 3.34
C THR A 30 10.99 13.05 2.12
N SER A 31 10.00 12.82 1.27
CA SER A 31 9.80 13.59 0.03
C SER A 31 9.35 15.03 0.31
N MET A 32 8.42 15.25 1.26
CA MET A 32 8.03 16.63 1.63
C MET A 32 9.23 17.44 2.15
N ARG A 33 10.09 16.83 2.95
CA ARG A 33 11.32 17.48 3.44
C ARG A 33 12.32 17.76 2.32
N LYS A 34 12.49 16.84 1.38
CA LYS A 34 13.29 17.04 0.17
C LYS A 34 12.77 18.23 -0.66
N LEU A 35 11.45 18.44 -0.69
CA LEU A 35 10.81 19.59 -1.32
C LEU A 35 10.85 20.87 -0.48
N GLY A 36 11.51 20.87 0.67
CA GLY A 36 11.74 22.05 1.50
C GLY A 36 10.70 22.33 2.59
N GLU A 37 9.76 21.43 2.83
CA GLU A 37 8.73 21.62 3.88
C GLU A 37 9.26 21.23 5.29
N ASP A 38 8.81 21.97 6.30
CA ASP A 38 9.08 21.65 7.71
C ASP A 38 8.11 20.58 8.22
N VAL A 39 8.53 19.32 8.09
CA VAL A 39 7.72 18.14 8.44
C VAL A 39 8.33 17.38 9.58
N THR A 40 7.53 17.02 10.57
CA THR A 40 7.90 16.19 11.73
C THR A 40 6.88 15.06 11.91
N ILE A 41 7.34 13.85 12.11
CA ILE A 41 6.48 12.71 12.44
C ILE A 41 6.14 12.74 13.93
N VAL A 42 4.87 12.58 14.27
CA VAL A 42 4.43 12.34 15.66
C VAL A 42 4.02 10.88 15.77
N ASP A 43 4.78 10.10 16.52
CA ASP A 43 4.65 8.65 16.54
C ASP A 43 4.72 8.07 17.95
N ILE A 44 4.36 6.79 18.06
CA ILE A 44 4.42 6.04 19.31
C ILE A 44 5.86 5.96 19.85
N LYS A 45 6.04 6.12 21.16
CA LYS A 45 7.33 5.85 21.80
C LYS A 45 7.64 4.36 21.73
N ASP A 46 8.75 4.03 21.04
CA ASP A 46 9.20 2.64 20.86
C ASP A 46 10.72 2.55 21.07
N LYS A 47 11.13 1.83 22.13
CA LYS A 47 12.55 1.58 22.44
C LYS A 47 13.26 0.73 21.37
N ASN A 48 12.50 -0.02 20.59
CA ASN A 48 13.00 -0.91 19.53
C ASN A 48 12.81 -0.29 18.14
N ARG A 49 12.57 1.02 18.04
CA ARG A 49 12.46 1.72 16.76
C ARG A 49 13.68 1.46 15.88
N MET A 50 13.44 1.23 14.59
CA MET A 50 14.53 1.14 13.62
C MET A 50 15.29 2.48 13.55
N PRO A 51 16.64 2.45 13.42
CA PRO A 51 17.42 3.67 13.23
C PRO A 51 16.90 4.47 12.02
N THR A 52 16.74 5.78 12.21
CA THR A 52 16.24 6.67 11.16
C THR A 52 16.80 8.08 11.34
N ARG A 53 16.90 8.83 10.23
CA ARG A 53 17.21 10.26 10.22
C ARG A 53 15.97 11.14 10.15
N LEU A 54 14.78 10.53 10.10
CA LEU A 54 13.54 11.29 10.09
C LEU A 54 13.33 12.03 11.41
N PRO A 55 12.82 13.26 11.38
CA PRO A 55 12.50 14.02 12.59
C PRO A 55 11.25 13.41 13.23
N ILE A 56 11.42 12.78 14.37
CA ILE A 56 10.33 12.12 15.10
C ILE A 56 10.16 12.75 16.47
N THR A 57 8.93 13.05 16.78
CA THR A 57 8.48 13.43 18.12
C THR A 57 7.60 12.33 18.68
N GLU A 58 7.94 11.82 19.86
CA GLU A 58 7.27 10.67 20.42
C GLU A 58 6.08 11.05 21.32
N ALA A 59 4.96 10.36 21.14
CA ALA A 59 3.85 10.31 22.08
C ALA A 59 4.09 9.15 23.06
N TYR A 60 3.86 9.39 24.35
CA TYR A 60 4.09 8.41 25.40
C TYR A 60 3.18 7.20 25.25
N MET A 61 3.74 6.02 25.47
CA MET A 61 3.01 4.77 25.59
C MET A 61 3.65 3.92 26.69
N PRO A 62 2.86 3.34 27.62
CA PRO A 62 3.41 2.41 28.61
C PRO A 62 4.16 1.25 27.94
N GLN A 63 5.38 0.96 28.41
CA GLN A 63 6.29 0.03 27.73
C GLN A 63 5.85 -1.44 27.78
N PHE A 64 4.93 -1.81 28.67
CA PHE A 64 4.36 -3.14 28.72
C PHE A 64 3.39 -3.43 27.57
N PHE A 65 2.93 -2.40 26.83
CA PHE A 65 2.24 -2.56 25.58
C PHE A 65 3.27 -2.60 24.44
N SER A 66 3.51 -3.78 23.86
CA SER A 66 4.39 -3.91 22.70
C SER A 66 3.85 -3.14 21.51
N SER A 67 4.71 -2.43 20.79
CA SER A 67 4.36 -1.75 19.52
C SER A 67 4.07 -2.76 18.40
N THR A 68 4.59 -3.99 18.52
CA THR A 68 4.48 -5.05 17.49
C THR A 68 3.30 -6.00 17.70
N ASP A 69 2.45 -5.76 18.70
CA ASP A 69 1.33 -6.65 18.99
C ASP A 69 0.19 -6.47 17.97
N THR A 70 0.13 -7.39 17.02
CA THR A 70 -0.90 -7.46 15.97
C THR A 70 -2.13 -8.26 16.39
N LYS A 71 -2.17 -8.81 17.61
CA LYS A 71 -3.29 -9.63 18.09
C LYS A 71 -4.53 -8.80 18.30
N LEU A 72 -5.62 -9.21 17.67
CA LEU A 72 -6.95 -8.65 17.86
C LEU A 72 -7.50 -9.10 19.22
N GLY A 73 -7.89 -8.17 20.11
CA GLY A 73 -8.46 -8.47 21.40
C GLY A 73 -8.76 -7.23 22.24
N ILE A 74 -9.29 -7.43 23.45
CA ILE A 74 -9.65 -6.33 24.38
C ILE A 74 -8.42 -5.50 24.74
N VAL A 75 -7.28 -6.15 24.99
CA VAL A 75 -5.99 -5.48 25.31
C VAL A 75 -5.56 -4.56 24.17
N HIS A 76 -5.72 -5.02 22.93
CA HIS A 76 -5.39 -4.22 21.76
C HIS A 76 -6.31 -2.99 21.61
N LYS A 77 -7.61 -3.12 21.90
CA LYS A 77 -8.54 -1.98 21.92
C LYS A 77 -8.15 -0.95 22.99
N LEU A 78 -7.82 -1.42 24.19
CA LEU A 78 -7.36 -0.55 25.28
C LEU A 78 -6.07 0.18 24.92
N LYS A 79 -5.10 -0.52 24.32
CA LYS A 79 -3.86 0.07 23.81
C LYS A 79 -4.15 1.22 22.84
N ARG A 80 -5.04 1.01 21.87
CA ARG A 80 -5.43 2.06 20.91
C ARG A 80 -6.01 3.30 21.58
N VAL A 81 -6.93 3.12 22.54
CA VAL A 81 -7.55 4.21 23.26
C VAL A 81 -6.50 5.00 24.04
N LEU A 82 -5.67 4.32 24.82
CA LEU A 82 -4.60 4.94 25.62
C LEU A 82 -3.62 5.71 24.74
N TYR A 83 -3.21 5.12 23.61
CA TYR A 83 -2.33 5.79 22.67
C TYR A 83 -2.99 7.03 22.07
N SER A 84 -4.23 6.94 21.60
CA SER A 84 -4.93 8.07 20.99
C SER A 84 -5.12 9.25 21.97
N ILE A 85 -5.36 8.96 23.27
CA ILE A 85 -5.42 9.99 24.31
C ILE A 85 -4.06 10.64 24.55
N SER A 86 -3.02 9.83 24.68
CA SER A 86 -1.64 10.32 24.87
C SER A 86 -1.17 11.15 23.68
N LEU A 87 -1.43 10.67 22.46
CA LEU A 87 -1.16 11.39 21.21
C LEU A 87 -1.89 12.72 21.18
N THR A 88 -3.17 12.77 21.55
CA THR A 88 -3.95 14.01 21.64
C THR A 88 -3.30 15.03 22.58
N GLY A 89 -2.87 14.60 23.75
CA GLY A 89 -2.14 15.47 24.70
C GLY A 89 -0.84 16.00 24.12
N LYS A 90 -0.09 15.14 23.41
CA LYS A 90 1.16 15.54 22.71
C LYS A 90 0.88 16.56 21.60
N LEU A 91 -0.17 16.35 20.79
CA LEU A 91 -0.58 17.29 19.74
C LEU A 91 -1.01 18.63 20.30
N HIS A 92 -1.77 18.66 21.42
CA HIS A 92 -2.09 19.91 22.10
C HIS A 92 -0.84 20.70 22.53
N SER A 93 0.18 20.02 23.04
CA SER A 93 1.47 20.65 23.38
C SER A 93 2.14 21.24 22.16
N LEU A 94 2.22 20.48 21.07
CA LEU A 94 2.85 20.92 19.81
C LEU A 94 2.11 22.12 19.19
N ILE A 95 0.78 22.12 19.20
CA ILE A 95 -0.02 23.24 18.71
C ILE A 95 0.25 24.52 19.53
N ARG A 96 0.29 24.40 20.89
CA ARG A 96 0.60 25.56 21.75
C ARG A 96 2.02 26.10 21.52
N GLN A 97 3.01 25.21 21.32
CA GLN A 97 4.40 25.59 21.05
C GLN A 97 4.54 26.34 19.72
N ASN A 98 3.72 25.97 18.72
CA ASN A 98 3.79 26.53 17.36
C ASN A 98 2.58 27.46 17.04
N ARG A 99 1.93 28.05 18.04
CA ARG A 99 0.69 28.82 17.90
C ARG A 99 0.73 30.03 16.95
N ARG A 100 1.93 30.49 16.60
CA ARG A 100 2.15 31.61 15.66
C ARG A 100 2.28 31.16 14.21
N GLU A 101 2.37 29.85 13.98
CA GLU A 101 2.52 29.26 12.68
C GLU A 101 1.20 28.66 12.20
N ARG A 102 1.05 28.53 10.88
CA ARG A 102 0.03 27.63 10.30
C ARG A 102 0.49 26.20 10.50
N ILE A 103 -0.38 25.35 11.04
CA ILE A 103 -0.09 23.97 11.36
C ILE A 103 -0.98 23.08 10.52
N MET A 104 -0.40 22.08 9.88
CA MET A 104 -1.10 20.96 9.29
C MET A 104 -0.91 19.73 10.17
N LEU A 105 -2.00 19.12 10.61
CA LEU A 105 -2.01 17.81 11.25
C LEU A 105 -2.53 16.80 10.24
N HIS A 106 -1.68 15.90 9.76
CA HIS A 106 -2.04 14.91 8.78
C HIS A 106 -2.16 13.52 9.43
N PHE A 107 -3.38 13.01 9.50
CA PHE A 107 -3.70 11.73 10.13
C PHE A 107 -3.85 10.61 9.11
N HIS A 108 -3.36 9.43 9.48
CA HIS A 108 -3.44 8.19 8.70
C HIS A 108 -4.25 7.09 9.40
N ASN A 109 -4.84 7.39 10.57
CA ASN A 109 -5.59 6.42 11.36
C ASN A 109 -6.84 7.06 11.97
N GLN A 110 -8.00 6.42 11.74
CA GLN A 110 -9.30 6.93 12.21
C GLN A 110 -9.41 7.01 13.73
N TYR A 111 -8.81 6.09 14.48
CA TYR A 111 -8.92 6.14 15.95
C TYR A 111 -8.20 7.36 16.51
N ASN A 112 -6.99 7.63 16.03
CA ASN A 112 -6.18 8.76 16.45
C ASN A 112 -6.91 10.09 16.16
N LEU A 113 -7.43 10.25 14.97
CA LEU A 113 -8.16 11.46 14.57
C LEU A 113 -9.50 11.57 15.32
N PHE A 114 -10.25 10.49 15.49
CA PHE A 114 -11.51 10.49 16.21
C PHE A 114 -11.35 11.01 17.66
N PHE A 115 -10.37 10.46 18.39
CA PHE A 115 -10.10 10.93 19.76
C PHE A 115 -9.59 12.37 19.78
N PHE A 116 -8.72 12.74 18.85
CA PHE A 116 -8.25 14.12 18.72
C PHE A 116 -9.43 15.10 18.52
N LEU A 117 -10.31 14.84 17.58
CA LEU A 117 -11.48 15.66 17.29
C LEU A 117 -12.43 15.77 18.49
N LYS A 118 -12.63 14.67 19.24
CA LYS A 118 -13.51 14.65 20.41
C LYS A 118 -12.95 15.34 21.63
N LEU A 119 -11.63 15.34 21.81
CA LEU A 119 -10.97 15.84 23.02
C LEU A 119 -10.34 17.22 22.83
N THR A 120 -10.34 17.77 21.61
CA THR A 120 -9.68 19.05 21.31
C THR A 120 -10.70 20.20 21.30
N PRO A 121 -10.52 21.23 22.13
CA PRO A 121 -11.36 22.41 22.10
C PRO A 121 -11.14 23.21 20.81
N LYS A 122 -12.23 23.71 20.22
CA LYS A 122 -12.18 24.50 18.97
C LYS A 122 -11.25 25.71 19.05
N SER A 123 -11.10 26.31 20.21
CA SER A 123 -10.18 27.46 20.43
C SER A 123 -8.72 27.14 20.15
N LEU A 124 -8.33 25.86 20.27
CA LEU A 124 -6.96 25.42 19.99
C LEU A 124 -6.70 25.23 18.50
N LEU A 125 -7.74 25.12 17.68
CA LEU A 125 -7.65 24.80 16.24
C LEU A 125 -7.62 26.00 15.30
N LYS A 126 -7.51 27.24 15.82
CA LYS A 126 -7.62 28.48 15.00
C LYS A 126 -6.64 28.53 13.82
N ASN A 127 -5.42 28.02 13.99
CA ASN A 127 -4.36 28.01 12.97
C ASN A 127 -4.00 26.59 12.53
N VAL A 128 -4.88 25.63 12.78
CA VAL A 128 -4.66 24.21 12.50
C VAL A 128 -5.58 23.77 11.38
N THR A 129 -5.02 23.17 10.35
CA THR A 129 -5.75 22.44 9.31
C THR A 129 -5.61 20.95 9.59
N ILE A 130 -6.70 20.21 9.52
CA ILE A 130 -6.74 18.77 9.80
C ILE A 130 -6.92 18.03 8.48
N GLY A 131 -5.90 17.24 8.09
CA GLY A 131 -5.95 16.32 6.98
C GLY A 131 -6.12 14.87 7.44
N TYR A 132 -6.87 14.10 6.68
CA TYR A 132 -7.06 12.68 6.92
C TYR A 132 -6.95 11.88 5.61
N THR A 133 -5.99 10.94 5.55
CA THR A 133 -5.89 10.00 4.42
C THR A 133 -6.63 8.70 4.74
N VAL A 134 -7.57 8.33 3.87
CA VAL A 134 -8.37 7.11 4.00
C VAL A 134 -7.61 5.94 3.41
N HIS A 135 -7.10 5.05 4.27
CA HIS A 135 -6.37 3.83 3.87
C HIS A 135 -7.24 2.57 3.90
N SER A 136 -8.48 2.67 4.32
CA SER A 136 -9.37 1.53 4.54
C SER A 136 -9.93 0.99 3.23
N TYR A 137 -9.98 -0.34 3.10
CA TYR A 137 -10.56 -1.05 1.95
C TYR A 137 -12.05 -1.41 2.13
N ILE A 138 -12.65 -1.08 3.26
CA ILE A 138 -14.05 -1.42 3.58
C ILE A 138 -15.07 -0.82 2.60
N TRP A 139 -14.67 0.22 1.90
CA TRP A 139 -15.52 0.99 0.99
C TRP A 139 -15.82 0.27 -0.34
N PHE A 140 -15.19 -0.88 -0.63
CA PHE A 140 -15.26 -1.54 -1.95
C PHE A 140 -16.46 -2.47 -2.15
N GLY A 141 -17.27 -2.73 -1.13
CA GLY A 141 -18.50 -3.51 -1.26
C GLY A 141 -19.65 -2.70 -1.86
N LYS A 142 -20.69 -3.40 -2.32
CA LYS A 142 -21.95 -2.74 -2.63
C LYS A 142 -22.53 -2.10 -1.39
N TRP A 143 -23.17 -0.95 -1.53
CA TRP A 143 -23.68 -0.18 -0.38
C TRP A 143 -24.52 -1.03 0.58
N ASP A 144 -25.45 -1.83 0.05
CA ASP A 144 -26.34 -2.65 0.88
C ASP A 144 -25.61 -3.76 1.65
N GLU A 145 -24.46 -4.18 1.17
CA GLU A 145 -23.62 -5.19 1.82
C GLU A 145 -22.72 -4.59 2.92
N VAL A 146 -22.27 -3.35 2.73
CA VAL A 146 -21.26 -2.73 3.61
C VAL A 146 -21.82 -1.72 4.61
N LYS A 147 -22.99 -1.14 4.37
CA LYS A 147 -23.57 -0.05 5.20
C LYS A 147 -23.63 -0.39 6.69
N ASP A 148 -24.08 -1.61 7.04
CA ASP A 148 -24.20 -2.04 8.44
C ASP A 148 -22.84 -2.29 9.09
N ILE A 149 -21.88 -2.79 8.31
CA ILE A 149 -20.51 -2.99 8.79
C ILE A 149 -19.84 -1.65 9.02
N ILE A 150 -20.03 -0.69 8.09
CA ILE A 150 -19.50 0.67 8.24
C ILE A 150 -20.11 1.33 9.47
N ALA A 151 -21.42 1.29 9.62
CA ALA A 151 -22.12 1.89 10.75
C ALA A 151 -21.68 1.30 12.10
N LYS A 152 -21.43 0.00 12.19
CA LYS A 152 -21.07 -0.69 13.44
C LYS A 152 -19.57 -0.66 13.76
N ARG A 153 -18.70 -0.75 12.74
CA ARG A 153 -17.26 -0.97 12.95
C ARG A 153 -16.36 0.16 12.46
N TYR A 154 -16.87 1.02 11.57
CA TYR A 154 -16.09 2.08 10.93
C TYR A 154 -16.71 3.46 11.11
N PHE A 155 -17.63 3.62 12.06
CA PHE A 155 -18.27 4.92 12.35
C PHE A 155 -17.26 6.01 12.71
N GLN A 156 -16.11 5.64 13.32
CA GLN A 156 -15.04 6.60 13.58
C GLN A 156 -14.44 7.15 12.30
N GLU A 157 -14.24 6.30 11.28
CA GLU A 157 -13.71 6.74 10.00
C GLU A 157 -14.66 7.68 9.28
N VAL A 158 -15.95 7.35 9.28
CA VAL A 158 -17.01 8.26 8.77
C VAL A 158 -16.96 9.59 9.48
N TYR A 159 -16.92 9.57 10.82
CA TYR A 159 -16.81 10.77 11.63
C TYR A 159 -15.56 11.59 11.27
N CYS A 160 -14.41 10.95 11.12
CA CYS A 160 -13.18 11.61 10.71
C CYS A 160 -13.31 12.28 9.33
N CYS A 161 -13.91 11.61 8.36
CA CYS A 161 -14.13 12.16 7.02
C CYS A 161 -15.11 13.35 7.02
N GLN A 162 -16.10 13.36 7.93
CA GLN A 162 -17.06 14.47 8.04
C GLN A 162 -16.48 15.72 8.72
N TYR A 163 -15.47 15.56 9.58
CA TYR A 163 -14.95 16.65 10.43
C TYR A 163 -13.50 17.04 10.15
N ALA A 164 -12.78 16.33 9.26
CA ALA A 164 -11.51 16.79 8.76
C ALA A 164 -11.69 17.93 7.74
N ASP A 165 -10.77 18.89 7.72
CA ASP A 165 -10.78 19.99 6.76
C ASP A 165 -10.43 19.51 5.35
N LYS A 166 -9.57 18.48 5.26
CA LYS A 166 -9.13 17.84 4.02
C LYS A 166 -9.20 16.32 4.17
N VAL A 167 -9.90 15.66 3.26
CA VAL A 167 -10.03 14.19 3.20
C VAL A 167 -9.33 13.69 1.95
N PHE A 168 -8.19 13.06 2.14
CA PHE A 168 -7.39 12.51 1.06
C PHE A 168 -7.83 11.08 0.73
N VAL A 169 -8.17 10.82 -0.52
CA VAL A 169 -8.70 9.52 -0.97
C VAL A 169 -7.83 8.94 -2.09
N LEU A 170 -7.57 7.64 -1.99
CA LEU A 170 -6.70 6.91 -2.92
C LEU A 170 -7.47 6.30 -4.10
N ASN A 171 -8.79 6.45 -4.14
CA ASN A 171 -9.64 5.94 -5.22
C ASN A 171 -11.02 6.62 -5.23
N ASP A 172 -11.70 6.53 -6.38
CA ASP A 172 -12.98 7.19 -6.60
C ASP A 172 -14.17 6.52 -5.89
N ILE A 173 -14.03 5.25 -5.54
CA ILE A 173 -15.09 4.53 -4.81
C ILE A 173 -15.28 5.17 -3.44
N VAL A 174 -14.17 5.42 -2.71
CA VAL A 174 -14.22 6.12 -1.43
C VAL A 174 -14.83 7.51 -1.58
N ALA A 175 -14.38 8.27 -2.58
CA ALA A 175 -14.91 9.61 -2.85
C ALA A 175 -16.42 9.59 -3.05
N ARG A 176 -16.90 8.71 -3.95
CA ARG A 176 -18.34 8.56 -4.25
C ARG A 176 -19.15 8.11 -3.03
N MET A 177 -18.64 7.14 -2.26
CA MET A 177 -19.31 6.65 -1.05
C MET A 177 -19.45 7.75 0.00
N LEU A 178 -18.37 8.50 0.26
CA LEU A 178 -18.37 9.61 1.23
C LEU A 178 -19.34 10.71 0.82
N THR A 179 -19.35 11.12 -0.43
CA THR A 179 -20.22 12.15 -0.95
C THR A 179 -21.69 11.71 -0.94
N LYS A 180 -21.97 10.52 -1.49
CA LYS A 180 -23.34 10.05 -1.69
C LYS A 180 -24.05 9.65 -0.40
N HIS A 181 -23.34 9.00 0.52
CA HIS A 181 -23.97 8.36 1.68
C HIS A 181 -23.67 9.06 3.02
N TYR A 182 -22.61 9.87 3.08
CA TYR A 182 -22.18 10.49 4.32
C TYR A 182 -22.09 12.01 4.25
N GLN A 183 -22.52 12.62 3.13
CA GLN A 183 -22.63 14.08 2.95
C GLN A 183 -21.30 14.82 3.21
N VAL A 184 -20.18 14.15 2.96
CA VAL A 184 -18.88 14.82 2.95
C VAL A 184 -18.83 15.70 1.71
N LYS A 185 -18.53 16.98 1.91
CA LYS A 185 -18.53 17.97 0.83
C LYS A 185 -17.46 17.65 -0.19
N PRO A 186 -17.78 17.67 -1.49
CA PRO A 186 -16.82 17.36 -2.56
C PRO A 186 -15.53 18.20 -2.49
N GLU A 187 -15.63 19.47 -2.09
CA GLU A 187 -14.49 20.38 -1.96
C GLU A 187 -13.51 20.01 -0.83
N HIS A 188 -13.92 19.14 0.10
CA HIS A 188 -13.03 18.59 1.13
C HIS A 188 -12.35 17.31 0.69
N ILE A 189 -12.84 16.66 -0.39
CA ILE A 189 -12.32 15.38 -0.87
C ILE A 189 -11.25 15.63 -1.94
N ILE A 190 -10.04 15.18 -1.66
CA ILE A 190 -8.87 15.41 -2.49
C ILE A 190 -8.33 14.05 -2.97
N PRO A 191 -8.38 13.77 -4.27
CA PRO A 191 -7.72 12.60 -4.83
C PRO A 191 -6.21 12.69 -4.64
N VAL A 192 -5.60 11.63 -4.12
CA VAL A 192 -4.16 11.53 -3.93
C VAL A 192 -3.66 10.16 -4.37
N ILE A 193 -2.36 10.07 -4.58
CA ILE A 193 -1.65 8.83 -4.88
C ILE A 193 -0.74 8.44 -3.72
N ASN A 194 -0.45 7.15 -3.60
CA ASN A 194 0.75 6.70 -2.91
C ASN A 194 1.90 6.67 -3.92
N GLY A 195 3.05 7.15 -3.51
CA GLY A 195 4.26 7.08 -4.31
C GLY A 195 4.91 5.70 -4.26
N VAL A 196 5.91 5.51 -5.11
CA VAL A 196 6.84 4.40 -5.06
C VAL A 196 8.27 4.92 -5.02
N ASN A 197 9.15 4.21 -4.34
CA ASN A 197 10.58 4.54 -4.33
C ASN A 197 11.23 3.94 -5.58
N VAL A 198 11.32 4.77 -6.64
CA VAL A 198 11.82 4.37 -7.96
C VAL A 198 13.32 4.07 -7.99
N ASP A 199 14.07 4.49 -6.98
CA ASP A 199 15.50 4.18 -6.84
C ASP A 199 15.69 2.79 -6.23
N VAL A 200 14.80 2.39 -5.33
CA VAL A 200 14.79 1.07 -4.70
C VAL A 200 14.20 0.02 -5.64
N TYR A 201 13.02 0.29 -6.21
CA TYR A 201 12.39 -0.59 -7.19
C TYR A 201 12.91 -0.28 -8.59
N ASN A 202 14.04 -0.91 -8.90
CA ASN A 202 14.75 -0.76 -10.16
C ASN A 202 15.53 -2.04 -10.42
N ASP A 203 15.27 -2.70 -11.54
CA ASP A 203 15.96 -3.94 -11.92
C ASP A 203 17.46 -3.73 -12.17
N GLU A 204 17.87 -2.53 -12.59
CA GLU A 204 19.29 -2.16 -12.75
C GLU A 204 20.03 -2.05 -11.41
N ALA A 205 19.29 -1.70 -10.32
CA ALA A 205 19.84 -1.62 -8.98
C ALA A 205 19.86 -2.96 -8.23
N ALA A 206 19.23 -4.00 -8.81
CA ALA A 206 19.21 -5.33 -8.22
C ALA A 206 20.61 -5.99 -8.28
N ASP A 207 20.96 -6.69 -7.21
CA ASP A 207 22.19 -7.49 -7.18
C ASP A 207 22.07 -8.71 -8.12
N LYS A 208 22.71 -8.62 -9.27
CA LYS A 208 22.68 -9.67 -10.32
C LYS A 208 23.18 -11.02 -9.82
N LEU A 209 24.13 -11.04 -8.88
CA LEU A 209 24.65 -12.29 -8.30
C LEU A 209 23.61 -12.91 -7.37
N ALA A 210 22.95 -12.08 -6.53
CA ALA A 210 21.86 -12.53 -5.66
C ALA A 210 20.68 -13.06 -6.50
N VAL A 211 20.27 -12.34 -7.54
CA VAL A 211 19.19 -12.74 -8.46
C VAL A 211 19.52 -14.08 -9.15
N ASN A 212 20.73 -14.24 -9.67
CA ASN A 212 21.15 -15.50 -10.29
C ASN A 212 21.20 -16.66 -9.27
N SER A 213 21.66 -16.41 -8.06
CA SER A 213 21.68 -17.40 -6.99
C SER A 213 20.25 -17.83 -6.60
N LEU A 214 19.30 -16.89 -6.54
CA LEU A 214 17.89 -17.19 -6.32
C LEU A 214 17.30 -18.00 -7.48
N ARG A 215 17.56 -17.63 -8.74
CA ARG A 215 17.11 -18.41 -9.90
C ARG A 215 17.65 -19.86 -9.88
N LYS A 216 18.91 -20.06 -9.50
CA LYS A 216 19.49 -21.39 -9.30
C LYS A 216 18.82 -22.16 -8.18
N LYS A 217 18.71 -21.53 -6.99
CA LYS A 217 18.13 -22.13 -5.80
C LYS A 217 16.71 -22.66 -6.02
N TYR A 218 15.91 -21.92 -6.79
CA TYR A 218 14.51 -22.24 -7.03
C TYR A 218 14.23 -22.92 -8.37
N GLY A 219 15.26 -23.34 -9.12
CA GLY A 219 15.08 -24.04 -10.40
C GLY A 219 14.45 -23.18 -11.51
N LEU A 220 14.67 -21.86 -11.46
CA LEU A 220 14.04 -20.87 -12.36
C LEU A 220 14.91 -20.52 -13.58
N ILE A 221 16.08 -21.16 -13.75
CA ILE A 221 16.94 -20.92 -14.92
C ILE A 221 16.22 -21.41 -16.17
N GLY A 222 16.14 -20.54 -17.18
CA GLY A 222 15.42 -20.81 -18.42
C GLY A 222 13.90 -20.83 -18.31
N LYS A 223 13.34 -20.42 -17.14
CA LYS A 223 11.89 -20.30 -16.95
C LYS A 223 11.42 -18.87 -17.21
N ARG A 224 10.20 -18.76 -17.74
CA ARG A 224 9.37 -17.55 -17.75
C ARG A 224 8.67 -17.46 -16.40
N VAL A 225 9.03 -16.46 -15.61
CA VAL A 225 8.62 -16.37 -14.21
C VAL A 225 7.52 -15.34 -14.03
N ALA A 226 6.32 -15.81 -13.70
CA ALA A 226 5.18 -15.00 -13.28
C ALA A 226 5.23 -14.76 -11.76
N PHE A 227 5.07 -13.54 -11.30
CA PHE A 227 5.19 -13.16 -9.89
C PHE A 227 3.95 -12.45 -9.37
N GLN A 228 3.49 -12.85 -8.18
CA GLN A 228 2.46 -12.12 -7.44
C GLN A 228 2.87 -11.92 -5.98
N VAL A 229 2.92 -10.68 -5.52
CA VAL A 229 3.20 -10.33 -4.13
C VAL A 229 1.94 -9.85 -3.41
N GLY A 230 1.82 -10.22 -2.13
CA GLY A 230 0.75 -9.83 -1.23
C GLY A 230 0.42 -10.93 -0.24
N SER A 231 -0.26 -10.57 0.86
CA SER A 231 -0.71 -11.55 1.85
C SER A 231 -1.42 -12.72 1.18
N VAL A 232 -1.09 -13.96 1.58
CA VAL A 232 -1.70 -15.15 0.98
C VAL A 232 -3.07 -15.34 1.58
N CYS A 233 -4.11 -15.01 0.81
CA CYS A 233 -5.52 -15.08 1.20
C CYS A 233 -6.44 -14.93 -0.01
N ASP A 234 -7.70 -15.32 0.14
CA ASP A 234 -8.73 -15.27 -0.92
C ASP A 234 -8.88 -13.88 -1.57
N ARG A 235 -8.78 -12.81 -0.80
CA ARG A 235 -8.84 -11.44 -1.31
C ARG A 235 -7.75 -11.13 -2.34
N LYS A 236 -6.53 -11.63 -2.14
CA LYS A 236 -5.39 -11.43 -3.04
C LYS A 236 -5.39 -12.37 -4.25
N ASN A 237 -6.18 -13.44 -4.20
CA ASN A 237 -6.53 -14.31 -5.32
C ASN A 237 -5.34 -14.95 -6.06
N GLN A 238 -4.31 -15.39 -5.34
CA GLN A 238 -3.17 -16.13 -5.92
C GLN A 238 -3.63 -17.45 -6.56
N LEU A 239 -4.65 -18.12 -5.98
CA LEU A 239 -5.27 -19.31 -6.55
C LEU A 239 -5.89 -19.03 -7.92
N GLY A 240 -6.54 -17.87 -8.07
CA GLY A 240 -7.09 -17.42 -9.36
C GLY A 240 -5.99 -17.16 -10.39
N THR A 241 -4.86 -16.59 -9.98
CA THR A 241 -3.71 -16.40 -10.87
C THR A 241 -3.11 -17.74 -11.31
N LEU A 242 -2.95 -18.69 -10.39
CA LEU A 242 -2.54 -20.05 -10.77
C LEU A 242 -3.49 -20.65 -11.80
N LYS A 243 -4.82 -20.56 -11.58
CA LYS A 243 -5.83 -21.08 -12.53
C LYS A 243 -5.72 -20.45 -13.92
N LEU A 244 -5.39 -19.16 -14.03
CA LEU A 244 -5.13 -18.50 -15.32
C LEU A 244 -3.89 -19.07 -16.03
N LEU A 245 -2.85 -19.41 -15.28
CA LEU A 245 -1.59 -19.92 -15.85
C LEU A 245 -1.64 -21.42 -16.18
N LEU A 246 -2.49 -22.20 -15.52
CA LEU A 246 -2.56 -23.66 -15.66
C LEU A 246 -2.70 -24.18 -17.08
N PRO A 247 -3.57 -23.63 -17.97
CA PRO A 247 -3.68 -24.11 -19.33
C PRO A 247 -2.33 -24.10 -20.07
N MET A 248 -1.58 -23.00 -19.93
CA MET A 248 -0.24 -22.88 -20.52
C MET A 248 0.78 -23.76 -19.79
N MET A 249 0.77 -23.82 -18.46
CA MET A 249 1.71 -24.63 -17.67
C MET A 249 1.58 -26.13 -17.93
N ARG A 250 0.42 -26.63 -18.32
CA ARG A 250 0.21 -28.03 -18.71
C ARG A 250 0.91 -28.38 -20.01
N CYS A 251 0.95 -27.44 -20.96
CA CYS A 251 1.56 -27.64 -22.28
C CYS A 251 3.03 -27.22 -22.35
N GLN A 252 3.45 -26.31 -21.47
CA GLN A 252 4.74 -25.64 -21.52
C GLN A 252 5.46 -25.78 -20.16
N HIS A 253 6.58 -26.45 -20.16
CA HIS A 253 7.33 -26.74 -18.93
C HIS A 253 8.26 -25.60 -18.48
N ASP A 254 8.38 -24.55 -19.25
CA ASP A 254 9.22 -23.37 -18.96
C ASP A 254 8.49 -22.24 -18.21
N ILE A 255 7.21 -22.37 -17.89
CA ILE A 255 6.46 -21.38 -17.10
C ILE A 255 6.51 -21.76 -15.61
N ALA A 256 6.87 -20.80 -14.77
CA ALA A 256 6.82 -20.92 -13.31
C ALA A 256 6.00 -19.77 -12.71
N PHE A 257 5.24 -20.08 -11.69
CA PHE A 257 4.50 -19.11 -10.88
C PHE A 257 5.13 -19.03 -9.49
N ILE A 258 5.58 -17.85 -9.10
CA ILE A 258 6.09 -17.58 -7.76
C ILE A 258 5.19 -16.58 -7.05
N TYR A 259 4.96 -16.76 -5.75
CA TYR A 259 4.19 -15.81 -4.95
C TYR A 259 4.83 -15.61 -3.58
N ALA A 260 4.67 -14.39 -3.03
CA ALA A 260 5.29 -13.98 -1.77
C ALA A 260 4.32 -13.18 -0.90
N GLY A 261 4.49 -13.28 0.42
CA GLY A 261 3.76 -12.52 1.42
C GLY A 261 3.35 -13.35 2.63
N GLY A 262 2.98 -12.71 3.73
CA GLY A 262 2.54 -13.40 4.93
C GLY A 262 1.27 -14.23 4.71
N VAL A 263 1.24 -15.45 5.20
CA VAL A 263 0.06 -16.32 5.13
C VAL A 263 -0.95 -15.88 6.20
N ILE A 264 -2.07 -15.32 5.75
CA ILE A 264 -3.20 -14.94 6.62
C ILE A 264 -4.20 -16.10 6.74
N ASP A 265 -4.38 -16.84 5.64
CA ASP A 265 -5.31 -17.97 5.53
C ASP A 265 -4.52 -19.22 5.14
N THR A 266 -4.34 -20.10 6.12
CA THR A 266 -3.55 -21.34 5.95
C THR A 266 -4.26 -22.36 5.07
N GLU A 267 -5.60 -22.42 5.09
CA GLU A 267 -6.39 -23.32 4.26
C GLU A 267 -6.31 -22.89 2.79
N TYR A 268 -6.46 -21.59 2.54
CA TYR A 268 -6.28 -21.01 1.21
C TYR A 268 -4.87 -21.26 0.65
N ALA A 269 -3.83 -21.12 1.48
CA ALA A 269 -2.46 -21.44 1.08
C ALA A 269 -2.29 -22.93 0.72
N ALA A 270 -2.93 -23.83 1.49
CA ALA A 270 -2.95 -25.27 1.21
C ALA A 270 -3.69 -25.58 -0.09
N ASP A 271 -4.76 -24.84 -0.42
CA ASP A 271 -5.50 -25.02 -1.69
C ASP A 271 -4.65 -24.71 -2.91
N ILE A 272 -3.79 -23.69 -2.85
CA ILE A 272 -2.84 -23.38 -3.95
C ILE A 272 -1.91 -24.57 -4.18
N GLN A 273 -1.33 -25.11 -3.10
CA GLN A 273 -0.40 -26.25 -3.19
C GLN A 273 -1.11 -27.53 -3.66
N ARG A 274 -2.32 -27.77 -3.17
CA ARG A 274 -3.14 -28.93 -3.58
C ARG A 274 -3.47 -28.88 -5.06
N LEU A 275 -3.90 -27.72 -5.55
CA LEU A 275 -4.16 -27.54 -6.98
C LEU A 275 -2.91 -27.75 -7.81
N ALA A 276 -1.76 -27.19 -7.42
CA ALA A 276 -0.49 -27.37 -8.11
C ALA A 276 -0.07 -28.84 -8.17
N GLU A 277 -0.30 -29.60 -7.11
CA GLU A 277 -0.02 -31.03 -7.05
C GLU A 277 -0.95 -31.86 -7.94
N GLN A 278 -2.27 -31.59 -7.88
CA GLN A 278 -3.27 -32.25 -8.72
C GLN A 278 -3.01 -32.02 -10.21
N GLU A 279 -2.49 -30.86 -10.58
CA GLU A 279 -2.19 -30.48 -11.95
C GLU A 279 -0.77 -30.86 -12.42
N GLY A 280 0.02 -31.49 -11.55
CA GLY A 280 1.39 -31.92 -11.87
C GLY A 280 2.38 -30.78 -12.11
N VAL A 281 2.13 -29.60 -11.52
CA VAL A 281 2.96 -28.40 -11.70
C VAL A 281 3.58 -27.91 -10.38
N LYS A 282 3.57 -28.72 -9.33
CA LYS A 282 4.03 -28.37 -7.98
C LYS A 282 5.47 -27.85 -7.93
N ASP A 283 6.34 -28.39 -8.75
CA ASP A 283 7.75 -28.00 -8.90
C ASP A 283 7.94 -26.60 -9.51
N ARG A 284 6.89 -26.04 -10.07
CA ARG A 284 6.88 -24.73 -10.75
C ARG A 284 5.92 -23.72 -10.11
N VAL A 285 5.31 -24.06 -8.98
CA VAL A 285 4.47 -23.17 -8.18
C VAL A 285 5.13 -22.98 -6.81
N LEU A 286 5.80 -21.83 -6.60
CA LEU A 286 6.73 -21.67 -5.50
C LEU A 286 6.27 -20.55 -4.56
N TYR A 287 6.14 -20.87 -3.28
CA TYR A 287 5.96 -19.89 -2.24
C TYR A 287 7.32 -19.38 -1.74
N MET A 288 7.54 -18.06 -1.88
CA MET A 288 8.82 -17.43 -1.54
C MET A 288 8.91 -16.98 -0.08
N GLY A 289 7.85 -17.22 0.71
CA GLY A 289 7.77 -16.73 2.09
C GLY A 289 7.37 -15.26 2.18
N GLU A 290 7.48 -14.71 3.38
CA GLU A 290 7.30 -13.29 3.62
C GLU A 290 8.57 -12.55 3.20
N VAL A 291 8.43 -11.53 2.35
CA VAL A 291 9.52 -10.76 1.77
C VAL A 291 9.50 -9.34 2.33
N VAL A 292 10.67 -8.86 2.75
CA VAL A 292 10.81 -7.50 3.25
C VAL A 292 10.71 -6.51 2.08
N PRO A 293 9.81 -5.50 2.18
CA PRO A 293 9.74 -4.43 1.19
C PRO A 293 11.08 -3.73 0.97
N GLY A 294 11.30 -3.23 -0.23
CA GLY A 294 12.55 -2.59 -0.59
C GLY A 294 13.51 -3.54 -1.34
N LYS A 295 14.78 -3.59 -0.97
CA LYS A 295 15.83 -4.29 -1.72
C LYS A 295 15.51 -5.77 -1.98
N GLN A 296 15.07 -6.51 -0.95
CA GLN A 296 14.75 -7.92 -1.09
C GLN A 296 13.58 -8.17 -2.05
N LEU A 297 12.53 -7.36 -1.97
CA LEU A 297 11.40 -7.45 -2.88
C LEU A 297 11.80 -7.05 -4.31
N ASN A 298 12.68 -6.05 -4.46
CA ASN A 298 13.22 -5.68 -5.77
C ASN A 298 14.04 -6.82 -6.41
N GLU A 299 14.79 -7.59 -5.63
CA GLU A 299 15.50 -8.79 -6.12
C GLU A 299 14.52 -9.87 -6.64
N ILE A 300 13.35 -10.01 -5.98
CA ILE A 300 12.30 -10.92 -6.48
C ILE A 300 11.64 -10.38 -7.77
N TYR A 301 11.39 -9.07 -7.87
CA TYR A 301 10.96 -8.47 -9.14
C TYR A 301 12.03 -8.69 -10.21
N ALA A 302 13.31 -8.48 -9.91
CA ALA A 302 14.39 -8.65 -10.88
C ALA A 302 14.54 -10.11 -11.39
N LEU A 303 14.24 -11.10 -10.54
CA LEU A 303 14.25 -12.51 -10.98
C LEU A 303 13.00 -12.91 -11.77
N SER A 304 11.91 -12.15 -11.68
CA SER A 304 10.67 -12.40 -12.42
C SER A 304 10.67 -11.72 -13.79
N ASP A 305 9.79 -12.17 -14.68
CA ASP A 305 9.63 -11.60 -16.02
C ASP A 305 8.36 -10.77 -16.13
N VAL A 306 7.29 -11.16 -15.42
CA VAL A 306 5.99 -10.50 -15.43
C VAL A 306 5.35 -10.54 -14.05
N ALA A 307 4.65 -9.49 -13.68
CA ALA A 307 3.93 -9.40 -12.40
C ALA A 307 2.42 -9.60 -12.57
N PHE A 308 1.72 -9.88 -11.47
CA PHE A 308 0.27 -10.02 -11.42
C PHE A 308 -0.34 -9.21 -10.28
N MET A 309 -1.45 -8.54 -10.57
CA MET A 309 -2.36 -7.94 -9.62
C MET A 309 -3.77 -8.45 -9.90
N ASN A 310 -4.09 -9.63 -9.34
CA ASN A 310 -5.37 -10.30 -9.54
C ASN A 310 -6.27 -10.26 -8.29
N SER A 311 -6.08 -9.25 -7.44
CA SER A 311 -6.82 -9.08 -6.20
C SER A 311 -8.31 -8.80 -6.46
N LYS A 312 -9.18 -9.25 -5.55
CA LYS A 312 -10.62 -8.95 -5.59
C LYS A 312 -10.93 -7.51 -5.18
N SER A 313 -10.08 -6.90 -4.34
CA SER A 313 -10.20 -5.48 -3.92
C SER A 313 -8.89 -4.92 -3.41
N GLU A 314 -8.61 -3.63 -3.68
CA GLU A 314 -7.46 -2.88 -3.22
C GLU A 314 -7.82 -1.41 -2.96
N ALA A 315 -7.24 -0.81 -1.92
CA ALA A 315 -7.38 0.62 -1.67
C ALA A 315 -6.49 1.45 -2.61
N PHE A 316 -5.22 1.06 -2.68
CA PHE A 316 -4.22 1.52 -3.64
C PHE A 316 -3.21 0.38 -3.81
N ALA A 317 -3.07 -0.13 -5.00
CA ALA A 317 -2.21 -1.29 -5.25
C ALA A 317 -0.75 -0.86 -5.47
N LEU A 318 0.01 -0.60 -4.40
CA LEU A 318 1.45 -0.29 -4.45
C LEU A 318 2.24 -1.28 -5.32
N VAL A 319 1.85 -2.54 -5.28
CA VAL A 319 2.44 -3.62 -6.11
C VAL A 319 2.47 -3.28 -7.60
N ILE A 320 1.47 -2.55 -8.13
CA ILE A 320 1.46 -2.12 -9.54
C ILE A 320 2.61 -1.14 -9.77
N ALA A 321 2.72 -0.13 -8.91
CA ALA A 321 3.77 0.87 -9.02
C ALA A 321 5.17 0.27 -8.81
N GLU A 322 5.33 -0.65 -7.86
CA GLU A 322 6.60 -1.35 -7.60
C GLU A 322 7.03 -2.22 -8.79
N ALA A 323 6.12 -3.01 -9.36
CA ALA A 323 6.39 -3.85 -10.52
C ALA A 323 6.83 -3.02 -11.74
N LEU A 324 6.07 -1.97 -12.07
CA LEU A 324 6.37 -1.09 -13.20
C LEU A 324 7.67 -0.30 -12.97
N ALA A 325 7.93 0.16 -11.73
CA ALA A 325 9.20 0.78 -11.37
C ALA A 325 10.39 -0.19 -11.59
N ALA A 326 10.22 -1.47 -11.27
CA ALA A 326 11.19 -2.53 -11.52
C ALA A 326 11.17 -3.05 -12.99
N ARG A 327 10.58 -2.32 -13.93
CA ARG A 327 10.43 -2.69 -15.35
C ARG A 327 9.78 -4.06 -15.57
N LYS A 328 8.79 -4.41 -14.75
CA LYS A 328 8.02 -5.64 -14.96
C LYS A 328 6.63 -5.29 -15.50
N PRO A 329 6.32 -5.69 -16.75
CA PRO A 329 4.95 -5.65 -17.23
C PRO A 329 4.03 -6.36 -16.25
N ILE A 330 2.82 -5.84 -16.05
CA ILE A 330 1.92 -6.38 -15.03
C ILE A 330 0.54 -6.67 -15.60
N PHE A 331 0.05 -7.88 -15.33
CA PHE A 331 -1.33 -8.27 -15.59
C PHE A 331 -2.24 -7.85 -14.44
N ILE A 332 -3.30 -7.13 -14.76
CA ILE A 332 -4.25 -6.59 -13.77
C ILE A 332 -5.66 -7.08 -14.11
N CYS A 333 -6.39 -7.61 -13.11
CA CYS A 333 -7.78 -8.01 -13.30
C CYS A 333 -8.71 -6.80 -13.48
N ASP A 334 -9.82 -7.03 -14.18
CA ASP A 334 -10.79 -5.98 -14.54
C ASP A 334 -11.36 -5.25 -13.31
N THR A 335 -11.59 -5.96 -12.22
CA THR A 335 -12.08 -5.36 -10.95
C THR A 335 -11.14 -4.28 -10.45
N ILE A 336 -9.83 -4.53 -10.45
CA ILE A 336 -8.82 -3.58 -10.00
C ILE A 336 -8.67 -2.43 -11.01
N MET A 337 -8.67 -2.73 -12.30
CA MET A 337 -8.61 -1.71 -13.36
C MET A 337 -9.73 -0.68 -13.23
N ARG A 338 -10.95 -1.11 -12.88
CA ARG A 338 -12.11 -0.21 -12.71
C ARG A 338 -12.15 0.52 -11.38
N SER A 339 -11.44 0.04 -10.36
CA SER A 339 -11.53 0.58 -9.00
C SER A 339 -10.45 1.59 -8.64
N LEU A 340 -9.39 1.66 -9.43
CA LEU A 340 -8.26 2.55 -9.15
C LEU A 340 -8.26 3.72 -10.14
N PHE A 341 -8.40 4.95 -9.65
CA PHE A 341 -8.43 6.19 -10.42
C PHE A 341 -7.35 6.30 -11.50
N PHE A 342 -6.14 5.88 -11.10
CA PHE A 342 -4.96 6.28 -11.81
C PHE A 342 -4.47 5.20 -12.79
N PHE A 343 -4.84 3.94 -12.56
CA PHE A 343 -4.36 2.83 -13.38
C PHE A 343 -5.38 2.37 -14.44
N GLY A 344 -6.66 2.69 -14.25
CA GLY A 344 -7.75 2.16 -15.07
C GLY A 344 -7.70 2.53 -16.55
N GLU A 345 -7.15 3.70 -16.87
CA GLU A 345 -7.05 4.23 -18.25
C GLU A 345 -5.62 4.09 -18.81
N LYS A 346 -4.73 3.38 -18.12
CA LYS A 346 -3.30 3.27 -18.45
C LYS A 346 -2.92 1.90 -19.01
N GLU A 347 -3.87 1.19 -19.60
CA GLU A 347 -3.58 -0.03 -20.38
C GLU A 347 -2.58 0.32 -21.50
N GLY A 348 -1.48 -0.46 -21.62
CA GLY A 348 -0.37 -0.17 -22.53
C GLY A 348 0.83 0.56 -21.91
N GLU A 349 0.70 1.14 -20.71
CA GLU A 349 1.82 1.71 -19.95
C GLU A 349 2.48 0.65 -19.06
N GLY A 350 2.94 -0.46 -19.66
CA GLY A 350 3.41 -1.63 -18.92
C GLY A 350 2.28 -2.44 -18.25
N ILE A 351 1.04 -1.99 -18.39
CA ILE A 351 -0.16 -2.58 -17.80
C ILE A 351 -0.93 -3.34 -18.87
N ILE A 352 -1.29 -4.59 -18.57
CA ILE A 352 -2.07 -5.47 -19.44
C ILE A 352 -3.30 -5.93 -18.65
N ARG A 353 -4.48 -5.68 -19.20
CA ARG A 353 -5.72 -6.14 -18.58
C ARG A 353 -5.92 -7.63 -18.81
N ILE A 354 -6.24 -8.38 -17.76
CA ILE A 354 -6.64 -9.78 -17.86
C ILE A 354 -8.01 -9.86 -18.54
N LYS A 355 -8.04 -10.42 -19.74
CA LYS A 355 -9.21 -10.63 -20.60
C LYS A 355 -9.23 -12.06 -21.13
N ASP A 356 -10.20 -12.40 -21.98
CA ASP A 356 -10.25 -13.70 -22.66
C ASP A 356 -9.01 -13.96 -23.54
N SER A 357 -8.32 -12.90 -23.97
CA SER A 357 -7.04 -12.98 -24.72
C SER A 357 -5.81 -13.23 -23.86
N PHE A 358 -5.96 -13.49 -22.55
CA PHE A 358 -4.85 -13.56 -21.60
C PHE A 358 -3.69 -14.45 -22.06
N GLU A 359 -3.97 -15.64 -22.56
CA GLU A 359 -2.94 -16.57 -23.02
C GLU A 359 -2.14 -15.98 -24.19
N ALA A 360 -2.81 -15.37 -25.16
CA ALA A 360 -2.18 -14.73 -26.31
C ALA A 360 -1.34 -13.50 -25.88
N ASP A 361 -1.86 -12.69 -24.94
CA ASP A 361 -1.17 -11.52 -24.41
C ASP A 361 0.07 -11.94 -23.60
N PHE A 362 -0.02 -13.03 -22.83
CA PHE A 362 1.11 -13.61 -22.09
C PHE A 362 2.19 -14.11 -23.06
N GLU A 363 1.82 -14.93 -24.07
CA GLU A 363 2.76 -15.44 -25.07
C GLU A 363 3.43 -14.30 -25.86
N ARG A 364 2.71 -13.25 -26.20
CA ARG A 364 3.26 -12.10 -26.92
C ARG A 364 4.41 -11.44 -26.18
N LEU A 365 4.33 -11.33 -24.84
CA LEU A 365 5.42 -10.77 -24.04
C LEU A 365 6.74 -11.53 -24.22
N PHE A 366 6.69 -12.84 -24.50
CA PHE A 366 7.88 -13.66 -24.60
C PHE A 366 8.33 -13.94 -26.04
N THR A 367 7.41 -13.84 -26.99
CA THR A 367 7.70 -14.07 -28.42
C THR A 367 8.07 -12.78 -29.16
N ASP A 368 7.53 -11.63 -28.75
CA ASP A 368 7.82 -10.30 -29.31
C ASP A 368 8.74 -9.50 -28.36
N LYS A 369 10.05 -9.64 -28.58
CA LYS A 369 11.06 -8.95 -27.75
C LYS A 369 10.96 -7.42 -27.81
N ALA A 370 10.52 -6.86 -28.94
CA ALA A 370 10.36 -5.41 -29.09
C ALA A 370 9.20 -4.92 -28.24
N TYR A 371 8.06 -5.61 -28.30
CA TYR A 371 6.90 -5.33 -27.48
C TYR A 371 7.21 -5.47 -25.99
N TYR A 372 7.91 -6.53 -25.57
CA TYR A 372 8.30 -6.70 -24.17
C TYR A 372 9.14 -5.52 -23.67
N LYS A 373 10.16 -5.12 -24.44
CA LYS A 373 11.00 -3.98 -24.08
C LYS A 373 10.22 -2.67 -24.06
N GLU A 374 9.33 -2.45 -25.01
CA GLU A 374 8.44 -1.28 -25.02
C GLU A 374 7.59 -1.21 -23.75
N MET A 375 6.95 -2.31 -23.36
CA MET A 375 6.13 -2.40 -22.15
C MET A 375 6.94 -2.12 -20.89
N GLN A 376 8.19 -2.59 -20.81
CA GLN A 376 9.09 -2.32 -19.69
C GLN A 376 9.42 -0.82 -19.57
N GLU A 377 9.82 -0.18 -20.66
CA GLU A 377 10.21 1.22 -20.65
C GLU A 377 9.01 2.15 -20.45
N ARG A 378 7.89 1.90 -21.11
CA ARG A 378 6.66 2.68 -20.93
C ARG A 378 6.18 2.60 -19.47
N GLY A 379 6.13 1.41 -18.90
CA GLY A 379 5.71 1.21 -17.51
C GLY A 379 6.60 1.97 -16.52
N ARG A 380 7.92 1.87 -16.67
CA ARG A 380 8.84 2.60 -15.80
C ARG A 380 8.72 4.11 -15.96
N ASN A 381 8.70 4.62 -17.19
CA ASN A 381 8.57 6.06 -17.46
C ASN A 381 7.27 6.62 -16.88
N PHE A 382 6.17 5.90 -17.03
CA PHE A 382 4.89 6.25 -16.44
C PHE A 382 5.00 6.39 -14.91
N ILE A 383 5.57 5.40 -14.23
CA ILE A 383 5.69 5.43 -12.77
C ILE A 383 6.66 6.51 -12.27
N VAL A 384 7.80 6.66 -12.91
CA VAL A 384 8.80 7.69 -12.51
C VAL A 384 8.20 9.08 -12.59
N ASN A 385 7.45 9.37 -13.65
CA ASN A 385 6.90 10.69 -13.92
C ASN A 385 5.61 11.01 -13.16
N GLU A 386 4.79 9.99 -12.86
CA GLU A 386 3.46 10.22 -12.31
C GLU A 386 3.27 9.67 -10.88
N TYR A 387 4.11 8.74 -10.41
CA TYR A 387 3.92 8.02 -9.14
C TYR A 387 5.14 7.97 -8.22
N SER A 388 6.15 8.81 -8.43
CA SER A 388 7.21 8.94 -7.45
C SER A 388 6.67 9.56 -6.14
N TRP A 389 7.34 9.29 -5.01
CA TRP A 389 6.99 9.94 -3.74
C TRP A 389 7.08 11.46 -3.80
N ASP A 390 7.96 12.02 -4.64
CA ASP A 390 8.07 13.48 -4.82
C ASP A 390 6.80 14.04 -5.48
N VAL A 391 6.21 13.32 -6.45
CA VAL A 391 4.93 13.69 -7.08
C VAL A 391 3.79 13.57 -6.06
N ALA A 392 3.72 12.45 -5.34
CA ALA A 392 2.73 12.26 -4.28
C ALA A 392 2.80 13.39 -3.24
N ALA A 393 4.00 13.66 -2.69
CA ALA A 393 4.21 14.71 -1.70
C ALA A 393 3.75 16.08 -2.19
N LYS A 394 4.02 16.41 -3.46
CA LYS A 394 3.58 17.67 -4.05
C LYS A 394 2.07 17.82 -4.04
N ILE A 395 1.31 16.76 -4.38
CA ILE A 395 -0.16 16.80 -4.32
C ILE A 395 -0.64 17.15 -2.90
N TYR A 396 -0.07 16.52 -1.87
CA TYR A 396 -0.42 16.84 -0.48
C TYR A 396 -0.04 18.28 -0.11
N ILE A 397 1.18 18.72 -0.42
CA ILE A 397 1.67 20.07 -0.10
C ILE A 397 0.79 21.14 -0.75
N ASP A 398 0.44 21.00 -2.03
CA ASP A 398 -0.39 21.96 -2.76
C ASP A 398 -1.80 22.07 -2.17
N ASN A 399 -2.30 21.01 -1.56
CA ASN A 399 -3.60 21.00 -0.88
C ASN A 399 -3.53 21.34 0.61
N PHE A 400 -2.34 21.41 1.21
CA PHE A 400 -2.16 21.91 2.58
C PHE A 400 -2.13 23.45 2.63
N LYS A 401 -1.74 24.10 1.54
CA LYS A 401 -1.69 25.56 1.39
C LYS A 401 -3.08 26.15 1.16
#